data_aab0cccebef20b094f9285acdb2eaefd
#
_entry.id   aab0cccebef20b094f9285acdb2eaefd
#
_cell.length_a   1.000
_cell.length_b   1.000
_cell.length_c   1.000
_cell.angle_alpha   90.00
_cell.angle_beta   90.00
_cell.angle_gamma   90.00
#
_symmetry.space_group_name_H-M   'P 1'
#
loop_
_entity.id
_entity.type
_entity.pdbx_description
1 polymer ?
#
loop_
_entity_poly.entity_id
_entity_poly.type
_entity_poly.pdbx_seq_one_letter_code
_entity_poly.pdbx_strand_id
1 'polypeptide(L)'
;MKSMNMRDWILSLPGSPLPTQAAEASDIDRGTISRQLKRNHISAENVIKLCKAFGKSPIDGLIETGYLSPTDAQEISISSALRDATNRQLAAEVTRRMDIGLEASKKLSEE
;
A
#
# COMPACT_ATOMS: atom_id res chain seq x y z
N MET A 1 13.09 -14.44 7.52
CA MET A 1 12.79 -13.12 8.07
C MET A 1 11.29 -12.94 8.22
N LYS A 2 10.84 -12.51 9.38
CA LYS A 2 9.41 -12.28 9.61
C LYS A 2 8.94 -11.07 8.82
N SER A 3 7.94 -11.26 7.97
CA SER A 3 7.26 -10.13 7.36
C SER A 3 6.45 -9.40 8.43
N MET A 4 6.37 -8.07 8.32
CA MET A 4 5.62 -7.26 9.25
C MET A 4 4.13 -7.57 9.16
N ASN A 5 3.50 -7.79 10.30
CA ASN A 5 2.06 -7.93 10.42
C ASN A 5 1.41 -6.57 10.07
N MET A 6 0.28 -6.57 9.37
CA MET A 6 -0.37 -5.30 8.97
C MET A 6 -0.83 -4.48 10.17
N ARG A 7 -1.25 -5.13 11.25
CA ARG A 7 -1.58 -4.41 12.49
C ARG A 7 -0.35 -3.70 13.05
N ASP A 8 0.78 -4.38 13.08
CA ASP A 8 2.05 -3.80 13.55
C ASP A 8 2.49 -2.67 12.64
N TRP A 9 2.25 -2.80 11.33
CA TRP A 9 2.55 -1.73 10.39
C TRP A 9 1.75 -0.47 10.70
N ILE A 10 0.45 -0.61 10.99
CA ILE A 10 -0.39 0.54 11.37
C ILE A 10 0.15 1.19 12.66
N LEU A 11 0.53 0.37 13.64
CA LEU A 11 1.11 0.87 14.88
C LEU A 11 2.45 1.57 14.67
N SER A 12 3.14 1.27 13.56
CA SER A 12 4.41 1.90 13.21
C SER A 12 4.25 3.27 12.56
N LEU A 13 3.03 3.65 12.18
CA LEU A 13 2.76 4.96 11.60
C LEU A 13 3.06 6.07 12.60
N PRO A 14 3.41 7.30 12.14
CA PRO A 14 3.66 8.40 13.06
C PRO A 14 2.50 8.61 14.04
N GLY A 15 2.78 8.64 15.33
CA GLY A 15 1.77 8.75 16.36
C GLY A 15 1.25 7.41 16.89
N SER A 16 1.70 6.30 16.34
CA SER A 16 1.31 4.94 16.76
C SER A 16 -0.20 4.76 16.94
N PRO A 17 -1.00 5.03 15.89
CA PRO A 17 -2.46 4.97 16.01
C PRO A 17 -2.95 3.53 16.17
N LEU A 18 -4.06 3.36 16.91
CA LEU A 18 -4.79 2.11 16.90
C LEU A 18 -5.50 1.94 15.55
N PRO A 19 -5.80 0.69 15.11
CA PRO A 19 -6.46 0.49 13.82
C PRO A 19 -7.75 1.27 13.63
N THR A 20 -8.58 1.41 14.67
CA THR A 20 -9.83 2.19 14.60
C THR A 20 -9.56 3.68 14.43
N GLN A 21 -8.55 4.20 15.13
CA GLN A 21 -8.13 5.60 15.00
C GLN A 21 -7.56 5.86 13.61
N ALA A 22 -6.76 4.93 13.11
CA ALA A 22 -6.18 5.02 11.78
C ALA A 22 -7.26 5.06 10.70
N ALA A 23 -8.28 4.21 10.82
CA ALA A 23 -9.39 4.17 9.88
C ALA A 23 -10.15 5.50 9.87
N GLU A 24 -10.47 6.05 11.04
CA GLU A 24 -11.17 7.33 11.14
C GLU A 24 -10.37 8.47 10.50
N ALA A 25 -9.10 8.57 10.84
CA ALA A 25 -8.24 9.65 10.34
C ALA A 25 -8.05 9.58 8.82
N SER A 26 -8.11 8.36 8.26
CA SER A 26 -7.88 8.11 6.83
C SER A 26 -9.17 8.06 6.01
N ASP A 27 -10.31 8.27 6.64
CA ASP A 27 -11.63 8.16 6.01
C ASP A 27 -11.83 6.76 5.38
N ILE A 28 -11.42 5.73 6.09
CA ILE A 28 -11.62 4.34 5.70
C ILE A 28 -12.65 3.74 6.63
N ASP A 29 -13.59 2.96 6.08
CA ASP A 29 -14.60 2.29 6.88
C ASP A 29 -13.94 1.32 7.89
N ARG A 30 -14.37 1.37 9.15
CA ARG A 30 -13.83 0.51 10.21
C ARG A 30 -13.98 -0.97 9.89
N GLY A 31 -15.12 -1.35 9.30
CA GLY A 31 -15.36 -2.73 8.88
C GLY A 31 -14.37 -3.18 7.82
N THR A 32 -14.06 -2.28 6.88
CA THR A 32 -13.08 -2.56 5.82
C THR A 32 -11.69 -2.81 6.42
N ILE A 33 -11.22 -1.94 7.30
CA ILE A 33 -9.93 -2.12 7.96
C ILE A 33 -9.92 -3.41 8.78
N SER A 34 -10.97 -3.68 9.54
CA SER A 34 -11.06 -4.90 10.35
C SER A 34 -10.95 -6.16 9.48
N ARG A 35 -11.65 -6.20 8.36
CA ARG A 35 -11.60 -7.36 7.45
C ARG A 35 -10.20 -7.51 6.82
N GLN A 36 -9.59 -6.41 6.42
CA GLN A 36 -8.25 -6.43 5.82
C GLN A 36 -7.21 -6.90 6.84
N LEU A 37 -7.30 -6.45 8.08
CA LEU A 37 -6.38 -6.87 9.14
C LEU A 37 -6.52 -8.36 9.47
N LYS A 38 -7.75 -8.90 9.43
CA LYS A 38 -7.97 -10.34 9.63
C LYS A 38 -7.27 -11.19 8.57
N ARG A 39 -7.17 -10.65 7.35
CA ARG A 39 -6.48 -11.31 6.25
C ARG A 39 -4.99 -10.98 6.22
N ASN A 40 -4.52 -10.17 7.14
CA ASN A 40 -3.17 -9.64 7.16
C ASN A 40 -2.80 -8.97 5.83
N HIS A 41 -3.75 -8.19 5.28
CA HIS A 41 -3.61 -7.58 3.97
C HIS A 41 -4.37 -6.25 3.93
N ILE A 42 -3.70 -5.19 3.55
CA ILE A 42 -4.33 -3.87 3.35
C ILE A 42 -4.18 -3.52 1.88
N SER A 43 -5.27 -3.07 1.23
CA SER A 43 -5.22 -2.69 -0.18
C SER A 43 -4.24 -1.54 -0.40
N ALA A 44 -3.66 -1.47 -1.60
CA ALA A 44 -2.71 -0.40 -1.94
C ALA A 44 -3.32 0.98 -1.76
N GLU A 45 -4.59 1.17 -2.17
CA GLU A 45 -5.29 2.43 -1.99
C GLU A 45 -5.39 2.82 -0.51
N ASN A 46 -5.72 1.87 0.35
CA ASN A 46 -5.82 2.13 1.79
C ASN A 46 -4.46 2.38 2.43
N VAL A 47 -3.41 1.71 1.97
CA VAL A 47 -2.04 2.02 2.41
C VAL A 47 -1.70 3.48 2.12
N ILE A 48 -2.02 3.96 0.92
CA ILE A 48 -1.78 5.34 0.53
C ILE A 48 -2.57 6.32 1.42
N LYS A 49 -3.85 6.03 1.66
CA LYS A 49 -4.70 6.86 2.52
C LYS A 49 -4.14 6.95 3.94
N LEU A 50 -3.73 5.82 4.50
CA LEU A 50 -3.15 5.77 5.84
C LEU A 50 -1.85 6.57 5.92
N CYS A 51 -0.98 6.41 4.94
CA CYS A 51 0.29 7.15 4.92
C CYS A 51 0.05 8.66 4.85
N LYS A 52 -0.84 9.11 4.00
CA LYS A 52 -1.14 10.54 3.86
C LYS A 52 -1.78 11.12 5.12
N ALA A 53 -2.65 10.37 5.78
CA ALA A 53 -3.31 10.82 6.99
C ALA A 53 -2.32 11.05 8.14
N PHE A 54 -1.25 10.26 8.20
CA PHE A 54 -0.27 10.31 9.28
C PHE A 54 1.07 10.93 8.88
N GLY A 55 1.15 11.56 7.71
CA GLY A 55 2.34 12.27 7.29
C GLY A 55 3.51 11.40 6.85
N LYS A 56 3.23 10.14 6.49
CA LYS A 56 4.23 9.21 5.98
C LYS A 56 4.19 9.20 4.45
N SER A 57 5.36 9.02 3.81
CA SER A 57 5.42 8.88 2.36
C SER A 57 4.63 7.64 1.91
N PRO A 58 3.64 7.79 0.99
CA PRO A 58 2.92 6.64 0.46
C PRO A 58 3.82 5.63 -0.23
N ILE A 59 4.86 6.08 -0.91
CA ILE A 59 5.82 5.20 -1.58
C ILE A 59 6.52 4.31 -0.54
N ASP A 60 6.99 4.89 0.56
CA ASP A 60 7.62 4.13 1.63
C ASP A 60 6.66 3.09 2.23
N GLY A 61 5.40 3.49 2.45
CA GLY A 61 4.37 2.59 2.94
C GLY A 61 4.13 1.40 2.01
N LEU A 62 4.11 1.65 0.71
CA LEU A 62 3.91 0.59 -0.29
C LEU A 62 5.10 -0.37 -0.35
N ILE A 63 6.31 0.13 -0.13
CA ILE A 63 7.50 -0.73 -0.01
C ILE A 63 7.40 -1.60 1.24
N GLU A 64 7.06 -1.01 2.37
CA GLU A 64 6.97 -1.70 3.66
C GLU A 64 5.89 -2.78 3.67
N THR A 65 4.79 -2.55 2.96
CA THR A 65 3.69 -3.51 2.87
C THR A 65 3.83 -4.50 1.72
N GLY A 66 4.91 -4.41 0.95
CA GLY A 66 5.25 -5.40 -0.07
C GLY A 66 4.66 -5.15 -1.45
N TYR A 67 4.04 -4.00 -1.68
CA TYR A 67 3.48 -3.68 -3.01
C TYR A 67 4.54 -3.25 -4.02
N LEU A 68 5.62 -2.64 -3.54
CA LEU A 68 6.67 -2.10 -4.39
C LEU A 68 8.04 -2.57 -3.93
N SER A 69 8.93 -2.81 -4.89
CA SER A 69 10.37 -2.89 -4.61
C SER A 69 10.94 -1.46 -4.62
N PRO A 70 12.15 -1.24 -4.07
CA PRO A 70 12.79 0.07 -4.16
C PRO A 70 12.96 0.58 -5.60
N THR A 71 13.19 -0.32 -6.56
CA THR A 71 13.33 0.04 -7.98
C THR A 71 12.01 0.52 -8.56
N ASP A 72 10.91 -0.21 -8.29
CA ASP A 72 9.57 0.18 -8.72
C ASP A 72 9.17 1.51 -8.13
N ALA A 73 9.49 1.74 -6.85
CA ALA A 73 9.20 2.98 -6.15
C ALA A 73 9.88 4.17 -6.81
N GLN A 74 11.11 4.00 -7.26
CA GLN A 74 11.86 5.05 -7.94
C GLN A 74 11.20 5.47 -9.25
N GLU A 75 10.75 4.52 -10.05
CA GLU A 75 10.06 4.78 -11.30
C GLU A 75 8.73 5.50 -11.08
N ILE A 76 7.95 5.06 -10.10
CA ILE A 76 6.66 5.67 -9.77
C ILE A 76 6.85 7.09 -9.25
N SER A 77 7.87 7.33 -8.42
CA SER A 77 8.17 8.67 -7.91
C SER A 77 8.48 9.67 -9.03
N ILE A 78 9.26 9.24 -10.02
CA ILE A 78 9.57 10.06 -11.20
C ILE A 78 8.29 10.36 -11.97
N SER A 79 7.47 9.35 -12.25
CA SER A 79 6.19 9.50 -12.93
C SER A 79 5.26 10.45 -12.21
N SER A 80 5.13 10.31 -10.90
CA SER A 80 4.26 11.16 -10.07
C SER A 80 4.72 12.62 -10.07
N ALA A 81 6.02 12.85 -9.98
CA ALA A 81 6.58 14.20 -10.02
C ALA A 81 6.30 14.88 -11.36
N LEU A 82 6.31 14.13 -12.46
CA LEU A 82 6.06 14.67 -13.79
C LEU A 82 4.57 14.86 -14.10
N ARG A 83 3.70 14.04 -13.50
CA ARG A 83 2.27 14.01 -13.82
C ARG A 83 1.37 14.57 -12.75
N ASP A 84 1.89 14.90 -11.59
CA ASP A 84 1.08 15.34 -10.44
C ASP A 84 -0.06 14.35 -10.16
N ALA A 85 0.28 13.08 -10.03
CA ALA A 85 -0.68 11.98 -9.91
C ALA A 85 -1.47 12.01 -8.60
N THR A 86 -2.78 11.70 -8.69
CA THR A 86 -3.65 11.52 -7.54
C THR A 86 -3.38 10.20 -6.82
N ASN A 87 -3.93 10.04 -5.59
CA ASN A 87 -3.83 8.79 -4.84
C ASN A 87 -4.40 7.60 -5.62
N ARG A 88 -5.53 7.82 -6.29
CA ARG A 88 -6.18 6.79 -7.08
C ARG A 88 -5.32 6.38 -8.27
N GLN A 89 -4.71 7.35 -8.94
CA GLN A 89 -3.81 7.08 -10.06
C GLN A 89 -2.59 6.28 -9.60
N LEU A 90 -2.02 6.64 -8.45
CA LEU A 90 -0.87 5.91 -7.89
C LEU A 90 -1.25 4.47 -7.52
N ALA A 91 -2.38 4.26 -6.86
CA ALA A 91 -2.86 2.94 -6.51
C ALA A 91 -3.14 2.09 -7.76
N ALA A 92 -3.73 2.68 -8.80
CA ALA A 92 -4.00 2.00 -10.06
C ALA A 92 -2.70 1.56 -10.75
N GLU A 93 -1.67 2.41 -10.74
CA GLU A 93 -0.36 2.09 -11.31
C GLU A 93 0.28 0.90 -10.60
N VAL A 94 0.24 0.89 -9.26
CA VAL A 94 0.77 -0.21 -8.46
C VAL A 94 0.03 -1.51 -8.76
N THR A 95 -1.30 -1.47 -8.79
CA THR A 95 -2.13 -2.64 -9.09
C THR A 95 -1.84 -3.19 -10.48
N ARG A 96 -1.71 -2.31 -11.46
CA ARG A 96 -1.38 -2.71 -12.84
C ARG A 96 -0.05 -3.45 -12.90
N ARG A 97 0.97 -2.97 -12.20
CA ARG A 97 2.29 -3.62 -12.17
C ARG A 97 2.21 -5.00 -11.54
N MET A 98 1.44 -5.15 -10.47
CA MET A 98 1.25 -6.44 -9.82
C MET A 98 0.54 -7.43 -10.73
N ASP A 99 -0.52 -6.99 -11.42
CA ASP A 99 -1.27 -7.84 -12.36
C ASP A 99 -0.38 -8.34 -13.49
N ILE A 100 0.43 -7.46 -14.06
CA ILE A 100 1.39 -7.83 -15.11
C ILE A 100 2.37 -8.87 -14.59
N GLY A 101 2.89 -8.69 -13.38
CA GLY A 101 3.79 -9.64 -12.74
C GLY A 101 3.16 -11.00 -12.55
N LEU A 102 1.92 -11.05 -12.08
CA LEU A 102 1.17 -12.31 -11.90
C LEU A 102 0.90 -13.02 -13.21
N GLU A 103 0.51 -12.29 -14.25
CA GLU A 103 0.27 -12.88 -15.57
C GLU A 103 1.55 -13.46 -16.18
N ALA A 104 2.66 -12.75 -16.07
CA ALA A 104 3.95 -13.23 -16.54
C ALA A 104 4.35 -14.52 -15.80
N SER A 105 4.14 -14.57 -14.48
CA SER A 105 4.43 -15.77 -13.69
C SER A 105 3.57 -16.95 -14.10
N LYS A 106 2.28 -16.72 -14.36
CA LYS A 106 1.37 -17.76 -14.82
C LYS A 106 1.79 -18.34 -16.15
N LYS A 107 2.15 -17.49 -17.11
CA LYS A 107 2.61 -17.94 -18.43
C LYS A 107 3.85 -18.80 -18.33
N LEU A 108 4.80 -18.42 -17.51
CA LEU A 108 6.02 -19.20 -17.28
C LEU A 108 5.71 -20.56 -16.63
N SER A 109 4.70 -20.60 -15.75
CA SER A 109 4.31 -21.86 -15.09
C SER A 109 3.59 -22.83 -16.01
N GLU A 110 2.91 -22.34 -17.03
CA GLU A 110 2.14 -23.16 -17.96
C GLU A 110 3.03 -23.79 -19.06
N GLU A 111 4.20 -23.29 -19.26
CA GLU A 111 5.18 -23.83 -20.21
C GLU A 111 6.09 -24.87 -19.57
#